data_4d0891babd94bec7d37d62e9e0490afb
#
_entry.id   4d0891babd94bec7d37d62e9e0490afb
#
_cell.length_a   1.000
_cell.length_b   1.000
_cell.length_c   1.000
_cell.angle_alpha   90.00
_cell.angle_beta   90.00
_cell.angle_gamma   90.00
#
_symmetry.space_group_name_H-M   'P 1'
#
loop_
_entity.id
_entity.type
_entity.pdbx_description
1 polymer ?
#
loop_
_entity_poly.entity_id
_entity_poly.type
_entity_poly.pdbx_seq_one_letter_code
_entity_poly.pdbx_strand_id
1 'polypeptide(L)'
;MSTSSKLRQWALMAALSLAAVPALAQDTLSRIASSGELRLGHREKSLPFSYKDSASGKVQGYTVDICLQIFEEIKKELKRPDLRVNYLLVDGKNRITDVKNNVVDLECGGTANTAARHKEISFSHHIFVASSAFLVRKSSNIKTLDDLQGKKIAVQGKTTNENLLRANERTFNRKFNYVLVESTLDAVNALAKGEADAAFADDAGIWIPLTRLGKSMDDYHFLEKRLSVEPYSIGLRKDDPKFKELVDRVTRRMIQNGEMAALYKKWFSSEQGTLPISIFMKEALRRPSDIGVEQIAF
;
A
#
# COMPACT_ATOMS: atom_id res chain seq x y z
N MET A 1 6.33 -16.03 -74.15
CA MET A 1 6.65 -16.55 -72.84
C MET A 1 6.94 -15.35 -71.92
N SER A 2 6.32 -14.99 -70.99
CA SER A 2 5.13 -15.27 -70.21
C SER A 2 5.01 -14.09 -69.23
N THR A 3 4.17 -13.11 -69.56
CA THR A 3 3.85 -11.95 -68.67
C THR A 3 2.89 -12.32 -67.51
N SER A 4 2.38 -13.54 -67.53
CA SER A 4 1.38 -14.03 -66.54
C SER A 4 1.97 -14.54 -65.22
N SER A 5 3.28 -14.84 -65.13
CA SER A 5 3.89 -15.34 -63.89
C SER A 5 4.25 -14.22 -62.91
N LYS A 6 4.59 -13.04 -63.41
CA LYS A 6 4.96 -11.89 -62.54
C LYS A 6 3.73 -11.24 -61.87
N LEU A 7 2.58 -11.23 -62.53
CA LEU A 7 1.36 -10.73 -61.93
C LEU A 7 0.79 -11.61 -60.78
N ARG A 8 1.03 -12.94 -60.83
CA ARG A 8 0.65 -13.84 -59.75
C ARG A 8 1.54 -13.71 -58.51
N GLN A 9 2.80 -13.37 -58.68
CA GLN A 9 3.72 -13.15 -57.55
C GLN A 9 3.43 -11.83 -56.80
N TRP A 10 2.98 -10.80 -57.48
CA TRP A 10 2.62 -9.52 -56.86
C TRP A 10 1.28 -9.60 -56.13
N ALA A 11 0.34 -10.45 -56.55
CA ALA A 11 -0.94 -10.68 -55.87
C ALA A 11 -0.76 -11.49 -54.57
N LEU A 12 0.26 -12.35 -54.47
CA LEU A 12 0.55 -13.10 -53.25
C LEU A 12 1.30 -12.28 -52.18
N MET A 13 2.03 -11.23 -52.56
CA MET A 13 2.69 -10.34 -51.59
C MET A 13 1.75 -9.25 -51.01
N ALA A 14 0.65 -8.95 -51.67
CA ALA A 14 -0.35 -7.98 -51.18
C ALA A 14 -1.32 -8.57 -50.15
N ALA A 15 -1.36 -9.89 -49.96
CA ALA A 15 -2.29 -10.55 -49.05
C ALA A 15 -1.73 -10.84 -47.65
N LEU A 16 -0.48 -10.48 -47.35
CA LEU A 16 0.16 -10.69 -46.03
C LEU A 16 0.39 -9.41 -45.22
N SER A 17 -0.19 -8.30 -45.60
CA SER A 17 -0.41 -7.18 -44.67
C SER A 17 -1.58 -7.50 -43.74
N LEU A 18 -1.45 -8.60 -42.95
CA LEU A 18 -2.24 -8.76 -41.76
C LEU A 18 -1.97 -7.52 -40.92
N ALA A 19 -2.96 -6.64 -40.85
CA ALA A 19 -2.98 -5.53 -39.93
C ALA A 19 -2.63 -6.12 -38.54
N ALA A 20 -1.43 -5.81 -38.06
CA ALA A 20 -1.10 -5.92 -36.65
C ALA A 20 -2.08 -4.97 -35.95
N VAL A 21 -3.28 -5.47 -35.63
CA VAL A 21 -4.18 -4.79 -34.71
C VAL A 21 -3.35 -4.64 -33.46
N PRO A 22 -3.03 -3.41 -32.99
CA PRO A 22 -2.35 -3.27 -31.73
C PRO A 22 -3.23 -4.01 -30.72
N ALA A 23 -2.68 -5.03 -30.08
CA ALA A 23 -3.34 -5.69 -28.98
C ALA A 23 -3.52 -4.60 -27.90
N LEU A 24 -4.64 -3.89 -27.96
CA LEU A 24 -5.04 -2.98 -26.91
C LEU A 24 -5.05 -3.85 -25.65
N ALA A 25 -4.12 -3.55 -24.74
CA ALA A 25 -4.05 -4.28 -23.47
C ALA A 25 -5.45 -4.26 -22.88
N GLN A 26 -6.04 -5.45 -22.74
CA GLN A 26 -7.41 -5.61 -22.25
C GLN A 26 -7.56 -4.80 -20.95
N ASP A 27 -8.56 -3.90 -20.89
CA ASP A 27 -8.81 -3.13 -19.67
C ASP A 27 -9.17 -4.06 -18.52
N THR A 28 -8.93 -3.61 -17.29
CA THR A 28 -9.08 -4.43 -16.09
C THR A 28 -10.51 -4.95 -15.92
N LEU A 29 -11.53 -4.13 -16.20
CA LEU A 29 -12.93 -4.55 -16.08
C LEU A 29 -13.28 -5.66 -17.09
N SER A 30 -12.84 -5.52 -18.34
CA SER A 30 -13.04 -6.56 -19.36
C SER A 30 -12.34 -7.86 -19.01
N ARG A 31 -11.12 -7.79 -18.43
CA ARG A 31 -10.41 -8.96 -17.93
C ARG A 31 -11.17 -9.63 -16.79
N ILE A 32 -11.65 -8.87 -15.80
CA ILE A 32 -12.45 -9.40 -14.68
C ILE A 32 -13.73 -10.05 -15.20
N ALA A 33 -14.43 -9.41 -16.15
CA ALA A 33 -15.63 -9.95 -16.74
C ALA A 33 -15.40 -11.30 -17.43
N SER A 34 -14.27 -11.45 -18.13
CA SER A 34 -13.92 -12.68 -18.85
C SER A 34 -13.38 -13.79 -17.94
N SER A 35 -12.56 -13.46 -16.95
CA SER A 35 -11.97 -14.46 -16.05
C SER A 35 -12.88 -14.86 -14.89
N GLY A 36 -13.88 -14.06 -14.55
CA GLY A 36 -14.76 -14.28 -13.40
C GLY A 36 -14.12 -13.89 -12.05
N GLU A 37 -12.94 -13.24 -12.03
CA GLU A 37 -12.24 -12.93 -10.78
C GLU A 37 -11.54 -11.58 -10.76
N LEU A 38 -11.53 -10.95 -9.57
CA LEU A 38 -10.65 -9.85 -9.20
C LEU A 38 -9.41 -10.42 -8.52
N ARG A 39 -8.21 -10.06 -8.98
CA ARG A 39 -6.94 -10.40 -8.33
C ARG A 39 -6.56 -9.31 -7.34
N LEU A 40 -6.70 -9.62 -6.05
CA LEU A 40 -6.45 -8.71 -4.94
C LEU A 40 -5.10 -9.01 -4.31
N GLY A 41 -4.14 -8.10 -4.45
CA GLY A 41 -2.84 -8.16 -3.80
C GLY A 41 -2.95 -7.81 -2.31
N HIS A 42 -2.60 -8.75 -1.43
CA HIS A 42 -2.61 -8.57 0.01
C HIS A 42 -1.25 -8.81 0.65
N ARG A 43 -1.06 -8.30 1.86
CA ARG A 43 0.14 -8.53 2.68
C ARG A 43 -0.11 -9.64 3.69
N GLU A 44 0.97 -10.32 4.10
CA GLU A 44 0.88 -11.36 5.14
C GLU A 44 0.78 -10.76 6.55
N LYS A 45 1.54 -9.67 6.84
CA LYS A 45 1.74 -9.15 8.20
C LYS A 45 1.69 -7.62 8.28
N SER A 46 0.94 -6.92 7.43
CA SER A 46 0.84 -5.44 7.46
C SER A 46 -0.37 -4.97 8.26
N LEU A 47 -0.36 -5.25 9.58
CA LEU A 47 -1.41 -4.78 10.47
C LEU A 47 -1.40 -3.24 10.63
N PRO A 48 -2.57 -2.61 10.77
CA PRO A 48 -3.93 -3.16 10.63
C PRO A 48 -4.46 -3.09 9.19
N PHE A 49 -3.61 -2.79 8.20
CA PHE A 49 -4.00 -2.48 6.83
C PHE A 49 -4.34 -3.73 6.00
N SER A 50 -3.44 -4.71 6.01
CA SER A 50 -3.59 -5.94 5.22
C SER A 50 -2.79 -7.08 5.85
N TYR A 51 -3.44 -8.14 6.27
CA TYR A 51 -2.77 -9.27 6.88
C TYR A 51 -3.61 -10.54 6.77
N LYS A 52 -2.97 -11.68 6.92
CA LYS A 52 -3.64 -12.95 7.07
C LYS A 52 -3.78 -13.26 8.55
N ASP A 53 -5.00 -13.41 9.01
CA ASP A 53 -5.30 -13.74 10.39
C ASP A 53 -4.88 -15.19 10.69
N SER A 54 -4.05 -15.37 11.69
CA SER A 54 -3.47 -16.68 12.01
C SER A 54 -4.49 -17.69 12.56
N ALA A 55 -5.57 -17.23 13.18
CA ALA A 55 -6.58 -18.09 13.75
C ALA A 55 -7.61 -18.54 12.72
N SER A 56 -8.07 -17.64 11.88
CA SER A 56 -9.11 -17.92 10.87
C SER A 56 -8.57 -18.21 9.47
N GLY A 57 -7.29 -17.92 9.20
CA GLY A 57 -6.69 -17.99 7.87
C GLY A 57 -7.20 -16.96 6.88
N LYS A 58 -8.07 -16.04 7.30
CA LYS A 58 -8.70 -15.05 6.43
C LYS A 58 -7.78 -13.86 6.19
N VAL A 59 -7.76 -13.38 4.94
CA VAL A 59 -7.15 -12.11 4.57
C VAL A 59 -8.10 -10.98 4.99
N GLN A 60 -7.58 -10.02 5.77
CA GLN A 60 -8.37 -8.93 6.30
C GLN A 60 -7.51 -7.69 6.60
N GLY A 61 -8.16 -6.57 6.88
CA GLY A 61 -7.51 -5.30 7.22
C GLY A 61 -8.26 -4.10 6.65
N TYR A 62 -7.85 -2.91 7.09
CA TYR A 62 -8.46 -1.65 6.67
C TYR A 62 -8.48 -1.47 5.15
N THR A 63 -7.34 -1.67 4.49
CA THR A 63 -7.24 -1.53 3.03
C THR A 63 -7.90 -2.68 2.30
N VAL A 64 -7.91 -3.88 2.88
CA VAL A 64 -8.63 -5.03 2.32
C VAL A 64 -10.13 -4.76 2.30
N ASP A 65 -10.70 -4.25 3.40
CA ASP A 65 -12.13 -3.92 3.47
C ASP A 65 -12.50 -2.85 2.42
N ILE A 66 -11.65 -1.83 2.20
CA ILE A 66 -11.88 -0.83 1.15
C ILE A 66 -11.87 -1.50 -0.25
N CYS A 67 -10.90 -2.37 -0.51
CA CYS A 67 -10.84 -3.09 -1.78
C CYS A 67 -12.05 -4.00 -2.00
N LEU A 68 -12.60 -4.59 -0.94
CA LEU A 68 -13.84 -5.37 -1.03
C LEU A 68 -15.05 -4.48 -1.36
N GLN A 69 -15.12 -3.24 -0.89
CA GLN A 69 -16.15 -2.28 -1.34
C GLN A 69 -15.99 -1.92 -2.83
N ILE A 70 -14.75 -1.78 -3.30
CA ILE A 70 -14.47 -1.60 -4.73
C ILE A 70 -14.95 -2.83 -5.51
N PHE A 71 -14.69 -4.03 -5.01
CA PHE A 71 -15.13 -5.28 -5.63
C PHE A 71 -16.66 -5.40 -5.74
N GLU A 72 -17.40 -5.02 -4.69
CA GLU A 72 -18.85 -5.00 -4.75
C GLU A 72 -19.39 -4.00 -5.80
N GLU A 73 -18.70 -2.89 -6.01
CA GLU A 73 -19.05 -1.96 -7.10
C GLU A 73 -18.73 -2.54 -8.49
N ILE A 74 -17.60 -3.25 -8.64
CA ILE A 74 -17.27 -3.96 -9.88
C ILE A 74 -18.35 -4.99 -10.25
N LYS A 75 -18.88 -5.76 -9.28
CA LYS A 75 -19.98 -6.68 -9.50
C LYS A 75 -21.23 -5.98 -10.07
N LYS A 76 -21.56 -4.81 -9.52
CA LYS A 76 -22.69 -4.01 -9.97
C LYS A 76 -22.47 -3.45 -11.38
N GLU A 77 -21.30 -2.84 -11.62
CA GLU A 77 -20.93 -2.26 -12.91
C GLU A 77 -20.99 -3.31 -14.04
N LEU A 78 -20.44 -4.49 -13.78
CA LEU A 78 -20.41 -5.61 -14.73
C LEU A 78 -21.69 -6.45 -14.75
N LYS A 79 -22.64 -6.21 -13.83
CA LYS A 79 -23.84 -7.04 -13.61
C LYS A 79 -23.51 -8.53 -13.42
N ARG A 80 -22.42 -8.81 -12.69
CA ARG A 80 -21.87 -10.15 -12.46
C ARG A 80 -21.74 -10.43 -10.95
N PRO A 81 -22.84 -10.84 -10.29
CA PRO A 81 -22.84 -11.17 -8.86
C PRO A 81 -22.01 -12.42 -8.52
N ASP A 82 -21.71 -13.24 -9.52
CA ASP A 82 -20.94 -14.49 -9.42
C ASP A 82 -19.41 -14.29 -9.36
N LEU A 83 -18.91 -13.08 -9.58
CA LEU A 83 -17.49 -12.77 -9.52
C LEU A 83 -16.89 -13.12 -8.16
N ARG A 84 -15.63 -13.57 -8.16
CA ARG A 84 -14.89 -13.97 -6.96
C ARG A 84 -13.64 -13.11 -6.76
N VAL A 85 -13.13 -13.09 -5.53
CA VAL A 85 -11.82 -12.50 -5.22
C VAL A 85 -10.79 -13.61 -5.20
N ASN A 86 -9.72 -13.42 -5.98
CA ASN A 86 -8.51 -14.22 -5.92
C ASN A 86 -7.45 -13.43 -5.14
N TYR A 87 -7.12 -13.91 -3.93
CA TYR A 87 -6.16 -13.25 -3.05
C TYR A 87 -4.73 -13.67 -3.41
N LEU A 88 -3.89 -12.70 -3.77
CA LEU A 88 -2.50 -12.92 -4.15
C LEU A 88 -1.57 -12.24 -3.14
N LEU A 89 -0.62 -13.00 -2.61
CA LEU A 89 0.35 -12.47 -1.66
C LEU A 89 1.34 -11.55 -2.37
N VAL A 90 1.46 -10.32 -1.87
CA VAL A 90 2.46 -9.34 -2.29
C VAL A 90 3.30 -8.86 -1.10
N ASP A 91 4.52 -8.43 -1.36
CA ASP A 91 5.44 -7.95 -0.34
C ASP A 91 6.06 -6.58 -0.70
N GLY A 92 7.04 -6.13 0.08
CA GLY A 92 7.75 -4.88 -0.18
C GLY A 92 8.56 -4.88 -1.47
N LYS A 93 8.88 -6.07 -2.03
CA LYS A 93 9.75 -6.22 -3.21
C LYS A 93 8.95 -6.22 -4.51
N ASN A 94 7.78 -6.88 -4.51
CA ASN A 94 7.05 -7.20 -5.74
C ASN A 94 5.75 -6.38 -5.93
N ARG A 95 5.14 -5.83 -4.88
CA ARG A 95 3.80 -5.20 -4.94
C ARG A 95 3.61 -4.16 -6.04
N ILE A 96 4.63 -3.31 -6.31
CA ILE A 96 4.56 -2.30 -7.37
C ILE A 96 4.71 -2.95 -8.74
N THR A 97 5.68 -3.86 -8.88
CA THR A 97 5.95 -4.59 -10.11
C THR A 97 4.78 -5.50 -10.49
N ASP A 98 4.13 -6.14 -9.52
CA ASP A 98 2.99 -7.02 -9.75
C ASP A 98 1.76 -6.25 -10.26
N VAL A 99 1.51 -5.04 -9.74
CA VAL A 99 0.50 -4.13 -10.31
C VAL A 99 0.87 -3.72 -11.73
N LYS A 100 2.12 -3.25 -11.93
CA LYS A 100 2.62 -2.81 -13.23
C LYS A 100 2.50 -3.89 -14.30
N ASN A 101 2.81 -5.14 -13.94
CA ASN A 101 2.81 -6.29 -14.85
C ASN A 101 1.46 -7.03 -14.90
N ASN A 102 0.38 -6.44 -14.38
CA ASN A 102 -0.95 -7.05 -14.35
C ASN A 102 -1.00 -8.42 -13.65
N VAL A 103 -0.16 -8.70 -12.67
CA VAL A 103 -0.25 -9.87 -11.79
C VAL A 103 -1.40 -9.69 -10.80
N VAL A 104 -1.54 -8.50 -10.24
CA VAL A 104 -2.68 -8.09 -9.40
C VAL A 104 -3.40 -6.90 -10.02
N ASP A 105 -4.70 -6.80 -9.77
CA ASP A 105 -5.55 -5.70 -10.27
C ASP A 105 -5.62 -4.54 -9.28
N LEU A 106 -5.68 -4.86 -7.98
CA LEU A 106 -5.65 -3.91 -6.87
C LEU A 106 -4.59 -4.33 -5.86
N GLU A 107 -3.69 -3.43 -5.50
CA GLU A 107 -2.76 -3.60 -4.40
C GLU A 107 -3.37 -3.01 -3.13
N CYS A 108 -3.72 -3.88 -2.19
CA CYS A 108 -4.48 -3.58 -0.98
C CYS A 108 -3.63 -3.72 0.29
N GLY A 109 -2.34 -3.39 0.21
CA GLY A 109 -1.35 -3.69 1.26
C GLY A 109 -1.05 -2.54 2.22
N GLY A 110 -1.67 -1.37 2.09
CA GLY A 110 -1.29 -0.17 2.84
C GLY A 110 0.00 0.43 2.29
N THR A 111 -0.03 0.81 1.03
CA THR A 111 1.14 1.32 0.30
C THR A 111 1.14 2.84 0.23
N ALA A 112 2.27 3.46 0.61
CA ALA A 112 2.47 4.89 0.48
C ALA A 112 2.46 5.31 -0.99
N ASN A 113 1.65 6.32 -1.31
CA ASN A 113 1.57 6.96 -2.61
C ASN A 113 2.69 7.99 -2.74
N THR A 114 3.85 7.56 -3.26
CA THR A 114 4.99 8.45 -3.51
C THR A 114 5.07 8.85 -4.97
N ALA A 115 5.65 10.02 -5.24
CA ALA A 115 5.87 10.50 -6.61
C ALA A 115 6.69 9.49 -7.45
N ALA A 116 7.65 8.79 -6.83
CA ALA A 116 8.42 7.74 -7.50
C ALA A 116 7.53 6.56 -7.94
N ARG A 117 6.66 6.05 -7.05
CA ARG A 117 5.72 4.96 -7.37
C ARG A 117 4.65 5.38 -8.37
N HIS A 118 4.24 6.64 -8.33
CA HIS A 118 3.27 7.22 -9.28
C HIS A 118 3.78 7.21 -10.73
N LYS A 119 5.10 7.15 -10.94
CA LYS A 119 5.69 6.96 -12.28
C LYS A 119 5.43 5.55 -12.82
N GLU A 120 5.30 4.56 -11.93
CA GLU A 120 5.19 3.14 -12.29
C GLU A 120 3.74 2.64 -12.35
N ILE A 121 2.91 3.05 -11.39
CA ILE A 121 1.51 2.62 -11.24
C ILE A 121 0.60 3.83 -10.96
N SER A 122 -0.72 3.63 -11.06
CA SER A 122 -1.72 4.59 -10.60
C SER A 122 -2.14 4.29 -9.16
N PHE A 123 -2.74 5.29 -8.51
CA PHE A 123 -3.25 5.19 -7.14
C PHE A 123 -4.66 5.75 -7.04
N SER A 124 -5.46 5.23 -6.10
CA SER A 124 -6.74 5.81 -5.69
C SER A 124 -6.53 7.14 -4.96
N HIS A 125 -7.62 7.84 -4.63
CA HIS A 125 -7.56 8.86 -3.58
C HIS A 125 -6.92 8.30 -2.31
N HIS A 126 -6.29 9.19 -1.53
CA HIS A 126 -5.70 8.82 -0.23
C HIS A 126 -6.79 8.25 0.69
N ILE A 127 -6.53 7.07 1.21
CA ILE A 127 -7.43 6.36 2.12
C ILE A 127 -6.95 6.41 3.57
N PHE A 128 -5.69 6.75 3.78
CA PHE A 128 -5.06 6.93 5.08
C PHE A 128 -3.89 7.90 4.96
N VAL A 129 -3.53 8.58 6.06
CA VAL A 129 -2.30 9.37 6.12
C VAL A 129 -1.60 9.04 7.43
N ALA A 130 -0.46 8.35 7.29
CA ALA A 130 0.43 7.99 8.38
C ALA A 130 1.55 9.02 8.57
N SER A 131 2.26 8.92 9.68
CA SER A 131 3.49 9.66 9.93
C SER A 131 4.57 8.67 10.39
N SER A 132 5.75 8.71 9.77
CA SER A 132 6.86 7.88 10.20
C SER A 132 7.38 8.33 11.56
N ALA A 133 7.46 7.41 12.50
CA ALA A 133 7.76 7.67 13.89
C ALA A 133 8.70 6.63 14.50
N PHE A 134 9.49 7.07 15.47
CA PHE A 134 10.22 6.15 16.35
C PHE A 134 9.41 5.86 17.59
N LEU A 135 9.19 4.59 17.88
CA LEU A 135 8.72 4.11 19.16
C LEU A 135 9.90 3.65 19.99
N VAL A 136 9.97 4.07 21.25
CA VAL A 136 11.01 3.68 22.22
C VAL A 136 10.38 3.30 23.55
N ARG A 137 11.10 2.49 24.35
CA ARG A 137 10.68 2.22 25.74
C ARG A 137 10.93 3.47 26.60
N LYS A 138 10.00 3.84 27.48
CA LYS A 138 10.20 4.95 28.44
C LYS A 138 11.43 4.74 29.33
N SER A 139 11.72 3.48 29.67
CA SER A 139 12.89 3.10 30.47
C SER A 139 14.24 3.29 29.75
N SER A 140 14.25 3.52 28.44
CA SER A 140 15.50 3.69 27.66
C SER A 140 16.14 5.07 27.80
N ASN A 141 15.42 6.05 28.34
CA ASN A 141 15.82 7.47 28.40
C ASN A 141 16.08 8.13 27.03
N ILE A 142 15.67 7.52 25.92
CA ILE A 142 15.74 8.10 24.56
C ILE A 142 14.56 9.08 24.42
N LYS A 143 14.86 10.36 24.18
CA LYS A 143 13.87 11.45 24.08
C LYS A 143 13.90 12.17 22.74
N THR A 144 15.06 12.17 22.10
CA THR A 144 15.31 12.91 20.86
C THR A 144 15.90 12.00 19.77
N LEU A 145 16.00 12.51 18.54
CA LEU A 145 16.67 11.78 17.46
C LEU A 145 18.18 11.63 17.71
N ASP A 146 18.78 12.56 18.43
CA ASP A 146 20.23 12.52 18.71
C ASP A 146 20.57 11.40 19.71
N ASP A 147 19.64 11.07 20.62
CA ASP A 147 19.79 9.93 21.54
C ASP A 147 19.78 8.57 20.82
N LEU A 148 19.35 8.54 19.55
CA LEU A 148 19.36 7.34 18.70
C LEU A 148 20.73 7.08 18.05
N GLN A 149 21.71 7.97 18.17
CA GLN A 149 23.05 7.78 17.62
C GLN A 149 23.64 6.45 18.09
N GLY A 150 24.01 5.58 17.13
CA GLY A 150 24.60 4.27 17.41
C GLY A 150 23.63 3.23 18.02
N LYS A 151 22.34 3.56 18.16
CA LYS A 151 21.33 2.65 18.68
C LYS A 151 20.84 1.65 17.63
N LYS A 152 20.31 0.52 18.09
CA LYS A 152 19.69 -0.50 17.25
C LYS A 152 18.28 -0.07 16.88
N ILE A 153 18.03 0.15 15.59
CA ILE A 153 16.74 0.56 15.06
C ILE A 153 16.12 -0.59 14.25
N ALA A 154 15.03 -1.15 14.74
CA ALA A 154 14.25 -2.14 13.99
C ALA A 154 13.37 -1.42 12.96
N VAL A 155 13.49 -1.82 11.70
CA VAL A 155 12.73 -1.26 10.58
C VAL A 155 12.47 -2.34 9.53
N GLN A 156 11.29 -2.30 8.92
CA GLN A 156 10.98 -3.22 7.83
C GLN A 156 11.82 -2.87 6.59
N GLY A 157 12.54 -3.88 6.08
CA GLY A 157 13.37 -3.75 4.88
C GLY A 157 12.54 -3.49 3.61
N LYS A 158 13.13 -2.79 2.62
CA LYS A 158 12.57 -2.48 1.30
C LYS A 158 11.27 -1.67 1.36
N THR A 159 11.19 -0.76 2.34
CA THR A 159 10.07 0.16 2.53
C THR A 159 10.51 1.61 2.40
N THR A 160 9.51 2.51 2.33
CA THR A 160 9.74 3.96 2.42
C THR A 160 10.43 4.35 3.73
N ASN A 161 10.08 3.67 4.84
CA ASN A 161 10.68 3.91 6.14
C ASN A 161 12.18 3.59 6.18
N GLU A 162 12.63 2.46 5.62
CA GLU A 162 14.06 2.18 5.51
C GLU A 162 14.77 3.27 4.70
N ASN A 163 14.22 3.63 3.54
CA ASN A 163 14.82 4.68 2.69
C ASN A 163 14.91 6.02 3.41
N LEU A 164 13.88 6.37 4.18
CA LEU A 164 13.85 7.61 4.96
C LEU A 164 14.90 7.63 6.06
N LEU A 165 15.10 6.52 6.79
CA LEU A 165 16.19 6.42 7.78
C LEU A 165 17.55 6.60 7.13
N ARG A 166 17.81 5.92 6.01
CA ARG A 166 19.09 6.04 5.29
C ARG A 166 19.31 7.44 4.73
N ALA A 167 18.24 8.12 4.30
CA ALA A 167 18.30 9.51 3.88
C ALA A 167 18.62 10.44 5.08
N ASN A 168 17.98 10.21 6.23
CA ASN A 168 18.22 10.97 7.45
C ASN A 168 19.66 10.84 7.94
N GLU A 169 20.24 9.62 7.90
CA GLU A 169 21.67 9.41 8.21
C GLU A 169 22.58 10.27 7.35
N ARG A 170 22.36 10.26 6.02
CA ARG A 170 23.20 11.04 5.08
C ARG A 170 23.05 12.54 5.27
N THR A 171 21.80 13.01 5.44
CA THR A 171 21.50 14.44 5.53
C THR A 171 22.01 15.06 6.84
N PHE A 172 21.90 14.33 7.95
CA PHE A 172 22.19 14.86 9.29
C PHE A 172 23.42 14.23 9.94
N ASN A 173 24.23 13.49 9.17
CA ASN A 173 25.43 12.79 9.64
C ASN A 173 25.19 11.93 10.90
N ARG A 174 24.05 11.22 10.91
CA ARG A 174 23.71 10.26 11.96
C ARG A 174 24.15 8.85 11.58
N LYS A 175 24.28 7.97 12.57
CA LYS A 175 24.55 6.55 12.35
C LYS A 175 23.63 5.72 13.21
N PHE A 176 22.94 4.77 12.58
CA PHE A 176 22.08 3.81 13.24
C PHE A 176 22.58 2.38 12.99
N ASN A 177 22.35 1.50 13.95
CA ASN A 177 22.56 0.07 13.77
C ASN A 177 21.23 -0.55 13.33
N TYR A 178 21.13 -0.96 12.08
CA TYR A 178 19.87 -1.49 11.53
C TYR A 178 19.60 -2.91 11.97
N VAL A 179 18.39 -3.15 12.49
CA VAL A 179 17.77 -4.46 12.64
C VAL A 179 16.71 -4.57 11.54
N LEU A 180 17.08 -5.09 10.38
CA LEU A 180 16.18 -5.25 9.25
C LEU A 180 15.27 -6.45 9.48
N VAL A 181 13.95 -6.23 9.39
CA VAL A 181 12.91 -7.22 9.65
C VAL A 181 11.95 -7.35 8.47
N GLU A 182 11.14 -8.42 8.47
CA GLU A 182 10.20 -8.72 7.38
C GLU A 182 8.89 -7.92 7.46
N SER A 183 8.49 -7.47 8.65
CA SER A 183 7.27 -6.69 8.85
C SER A 183 7.41 -5.66 9.97
N THR A 184 6.51 -4.67 10.01
CA THR A 184 6.41 -3.72 11.13
C THR A 184 6.08 -4.43 12.45
N LEU A 185 5.27 -5.51 12.41
CA LEU A 185 5.01 -6.35 13.58
C LEU A 185 6.32 -6.93 14.15
N ASP A 186 7.21 -7.40 13.29
CA ASP A 186 8.51 -7.93 13.72
C ASP A 186 9.41 -6.81 14.29
N ALA A 187 9.33 -5.57 13.77
CA ALA A 187 10.05 -4.43 14.34
C ALA A 187 9.55 -4.09 15.76
N VAL A 188 8.24 -4.08 15.97
CA VAL A 188 7.63 -3.86 17.29
C VAL A 188 7.99 -5.00 18.26
N ASN A 189 8.00 -6.25 17.79
CA ASN A 189 8.43 -7.41 18.58
C ASN A 189 9.91 -7.30 19.01
N ALA A 190 10.80 -6.89 18.09
CA ALA A 190 12.22 -6.70 18.39
C ALA A 190 12.43 -5.65 19.50
N LEU A 191 11.67 -4.53 19.41
CA LEU A 191 11.67 -3.52 20.48
C LEU A 191 11.14 -4.09 21.81
N ALA A 192 10.01 -4.80 21.78
CA ALA A 192 9.38 -5.34 22.98
C ALA A 192 10.25 -6.37 23.70
N LYS A 193 11.03 -7.15 22.94
CA LYS A 193 11.98 -8.14 23.48
C LYS A 193 13.33 -7.54 23.90
N GLY A 194 13.62 -6.26 23.61
CA GLY A 194 14.91 -5.63 23.88
C GLY A 194 16.00 -5.95 22.85
N GLU A 195 15.66 -6.57 21.74
CA GLU A 195 16.57 -6.87 20.62
C GLU A 195 16.91 -5.59 19.81
N ALA A 196 16.02 -4.57 19.90
CA ALA A 196 16.23 -3.22 19.39
C ALA A 196 15.96 -2.17 20.47
N ASP A 197 16.58 -0.97 20.28
CA ASP A 197 16.38 0.19 21.15
C ASP A 197 15.17 1.02 20.73
N ALA A 198 14.89 1.04 19.42
CA ALA A 198 13.71 1.68 18.84
C ALA A 198 13.12 0.84 17.72
N ALA A 199 11.80 0.97 17.49
CA ALA A 199 11.12 0.54 16.26
C ALA A 199 10.79 1.77 15.43
N PHE A 200 11.07 1.74 14.14
CA PHE A 200 10.76 2.82 13.21
C PHE A 200 9.82 2.33 12.13
N ALA A 201 8.65 2.92 12.08
CA ALA A 201 7.62 2.68 11.06
C ALA A 201 6.56 3.79 11.13
N ASP A 202 5.52 3.65 10.31
CA ASP A 202 4.35 4.51 10.39
C ASP A 202 3.60 4.27 11.71
N ASP A 203 3.16 5.34 12.33
CA ASP A 203 2.56 5.35 13.67
C ASP A 203 1.40 4.34 13.84
N ALA A 204 0.49 4.27 12.86
CA ALA A 204 -0.60 3.28 12.87
C ALA A 204 -0.09 1.84 12.77
N GLY A 205 0.96 1.61 11.98
CA GLY A 205 1.62 0.31 11.84
C GLY A 205 2.34 -0.13 13.11
N ILE A 206 2.66 0.79 14.01
CA ILE A 206 3.27 0.53 15.32
C ILE A 206 2.19 0.35 16.40
N TRP A 207 1.20 1.25 16.45
CA TRP A 207 0.17 1.31 17.47
C TRP A 207 -0.59 -0.02 17.62
N ILE A 208 -1.16 -0.50 16.53
CA ILE A 208 -2.00 -1.70 16.56
C ILE A 208 -1.21 -2.98 16.90
N PRO A 209 -0.03 -3.26 16.30
CA PRO A 209 0.80 -4.37 16.74
C PRO A 209 1.16 -4.32 18.22
N LEU A 210 1.55 -3.16 18.75
CA LEU A 210 1.94 -3.02 20.14
C LEU A 210 0.77 -3.37 21.09
N THR A 211 -0.43 -2.83 20.82
CA THR A 211 -1.62 -3.12 21.62
C THR A 211 -2.05 -4.59 21.52
N ARG A 212 -1.93 -5.22 20.34
CA ARG A 212 -2.22 -6.65 20.16
C ARG A 212 -1.22 -7.57 20.87
N LEU A 213 0.00 -7.11 21.12
CA LEU A 213 0.98 -7.82 21.94
C LEU A 213 0.69 -7.70 23.44
N GLY A 214 -0.43 -7.08 23.83
CA GLY A 214 -0.78 -6.84 25.22
C GLY A 214 0.16 -5.86 25.92
N LYS A 215 0.90 -5.04 25.15
CA LYS A 215 1.81 -4.02 25.70
C LYS A 215 1.07 -2.72 25.92
N SER A 216 1.26 -2.14 27.10
CA SER A 216 0.70 -0.82 27.42
C SER A 216 1.50 0.28 26.74
N MET A 217 0.80 1.27 26.17
CA MET A 217 1.44 2.53 25.74
C MET A 217 2.06 3.31 26.88
N ASP A 218 1.73 2.96 28.15
CA ASP A 218 2.35 3.59 29.32
C ASP A 218 3.84 3.22 29.46
N ASP A 219 4.28 2.10 28.88
CA ASP A 219 5.68 1.66 28.89
C ASP A 219 6.50 2.21 27.70
N TYR A 220 5.83 2.83 26.73
CA TYR A 220 6.46 3.30 25.49
C TYR A 220 6.07 4.75 25.22
N HIS A 221 6.81 5.40 24.35
CA HIS A 221 6.42 6.68 23.75
C HIS A 221 6.97 6.82 22.35
N PHE A 222 6.24 7.57 21.53
CA PHE A 222 6.75 8.05 20.26
C PHE A 222 7.64 9.28 20.49
N LEU A 223 8.78 9.34 19.81
CA LEU A 223 9.53 10.59 19.74
C LEU A 223 8.66 11.66 19.04
N GLU A 224 8.75 12.90 19.51
CA GLU A 224 7.92 14.01 18.96
C GLU A 224 8.22 14.27 17.48
N LYS A 225 9.50 14.22 17.10
CA LYS A 225 9.92 14.45 15.72
C LYS A 225 9.43 13.33 14.81
N ARG A 226 8.61 13.69 13.82
CA ARG A 226 8.21 12.82 12.70
C ARG A 226 9.14 13.05 11.53
N LEU A 227 9.46 11.99 10.78
CA LEU A 227 10.38 12.11 9.64
C LEU A 227 9.63 12.25 8.31
N SER A 228 8.36 11.91 8.24
CA SER A 228 7.56 12.07 7.02
C SER A 228 6.05 12.09 7.30
N VAL A 229 5.32 12.45 6.26
CA VAL A 229 3.88 12.25 6.12
C VAL A 229 3.66 11.33 4.94
N GLU A 230 3.03 10.18 5.18
CA GLU A 230 2.89 9.09 4.22
C GLU A 230 1.40 8.87 3.86
N PRO A 231 0.90 9.46 2.77
CA PRO A 231 -0.45 9.15 2.31
C PRO A 231 -0.49 7.75 1.70
N TYR A 232 -1.43 6.92 2.15
CA TYR A 232 -1.66 5.59 1.61
C TYR A 232 -2.81 5.60 0.63
N SER A 233 -2.68 4.80 -0.42
CA SER A 233 -3.69 4.64 -1.47
C SER A 233 -3.73 3.18 -1.94
N ILE A 234 -4.81 2.81 -2.61
CA ILE A 234 -4.91 1.53 -3.32
C ILE A 234 -4.13 1.66 -4.63
N GLY A 235 -3.18 0.75 -4.85
CA GLY A 235 -2.43 0.68 -6.10
C GLY A 235 -3.22 -0.03 -7.20
N LEU A 236 -3.20 0.51 -8.41
CA LEU A 236 -3.81 -0.07 -9.61
C LEU A 236 -2.94 0.22 -10.83
N ARG A 237 -3.15 -0.55 -11.93
CA ARG A 237 -2.34 -0.36 -13.14
C ARG A 237 -2.47 1.08 -13.68
N LYS A 238 -1.39 1.56 -14.26
CA LYS A 238 -1.39 2.78 -15.08
C LYS A 238 -2.11 2.48 -16.39
N ASP A 239 -2.54 3.49 -17.10
CA ASP A 239 -3.14 3.37 -18.43
C ASP A 239 -4.50 2.62 -18.48
N ASP A 240 -5.24 2.63 -17.35
CA ASP A 240 -6.60 2.15 -17.27
C ASP A 240 -7.53 3.19 -16.62
N PRO A 241 -7.87 4.26 -17.35
CA PRO A 241 -8.62 5.39 -16.80
C PRO A 241 -10.02 4.99 -16.35
N LYS A 242 -10.67 4.02 -17.01
CA LYS A 242 -12.01 3.55 -16.63
C LYS A 242 -12.00 2.84 -15.28
N PHE A 243 -11.01 1.97 -15.07
CA PHE A 243 -10.87 1.27 -13.80
C PHE A 243 -10.50 2.25 -12.67
N LYS A 244 -9.59 3.21 -12.95
CA LYS A 244 -9.25 4.26 -12.00
C LYS A 244 -10.47 5.10 -11.61
N GLU A 245 -11.29 5.51 -12.57
CA GLU A 245 -12.50 6.28 -12.30
C GLU A 245 -13.48 5.52 -11.39
N LEU A 246 -13.67 4.21 -11.61
CA LEU A 246 -14.49 3.37 -10.73
C LEU A 246 -13.93 3.35 -9.31
N VAL A 247 -12.62 3.10 -9.16
CA VAL A 247 -11.94 3.06 -7.86
C VAL A 247 -12.07 4.40 -7.13
N ASP A 248 -11.86 5.52 -7.83
CA ASP A 248 -11.95 6.87 -7.26
C ASP A 248 -13.40 7.24 -6.90
N ARG A 249 -14.38 6.83 -7.68
CA ARG A 249 -15.80 7.00 -7.37
C ARG A 249 -16.17 6.30 -6.07
N VAL A 250 -15.70 5.06 -5.89
CA VAL A 250 -15.96 4.29 -4.66
C VAL A 250 -15.28 4.91 -3.45
N THR A 251 -14.00 5.22 -3.53
CA THR A 251 -13.27 5.83 -2.40
C THR A 251 -13.84 7.17 -2.01
N ARG A 252 -14.23 8.02 -2.97
CA ARG A 252 -14.91 9.29 -2.73
C ARG A 252 -16.27 9.09 -2.05
N ARG A 253 -17.09 8.16 -2.53
CA ARG A 253 -18.36 7.81 -1.91
C ARG A 253 -18.19 7.38 -0.45
N MET A 254 -17.23 6.49 -0.19
CA MET A 254 -16.94 6.00 1.17
C MET A 254 -16.51 7.12 2.13
N ILE A 255 -15.77 8.12 1.62
CA ILE A 255 -15.40 9.31 2.38
C ILE A 255 -16.65 10.15 2.70
N GLN A 256 -17.49 10.41 1.71
CA GLN A 256 -18.63 11.32 1.82
C GLN A 256 -19.78 10.77 2.68
N ASN A 257 -20.00 9.46 2.64
CA ASN A 257 -21.11 8.82 3.36
C ASN A 257 -20.73 8.29 4.77
N GLY A 258 -19.46 8.46 5.19
CA GLY A 258 -18.98 8.04 6.51
C GLY A 258 -18.50 6.58 6.61
N GLU A 259 -18.59 5.78 5.54
CA GLU A 259 -18.08 4.40 5.54
C GLU A 259 -16.57 4.36 5.85
N MET A 260 -15.79 5.32 5.33
CA MET A 260 -14.35 5.41 5.62
C MET A 260 -14.09 5.65 7.11
N ALA A 261 -14.86 6.53 7.75
CA ALA A 261 -14.75 6.80 9.19
C ALA A 261 -15.14 5.58 10.04
N ALA A 262 -16.17 4.84 9.62
CA ALA A 262 -16.55 3.60 10.29
C ALA A 262 -15.47 2.53 10.20
N LEU A 263 -14.84 2.36 9.03
CA LEU A 263 -13.69 1.46 8.86
C LEU A 263 -12.48 1.91 9.69
N TYR A 264 -12.22 3.22 9.76
CA TYR A 264 -11.17 3.75 10.63
C TYR A 264 -11.42 3.33 12.08
N LYS A 265 -12.61 3.57 12.60
CA LYS A 265 -12.98 3.16 13.97
C LYS A 265 -12.84 1.64 14.16
N LYS A 266 -13.29 0.83 13.20
CA LYS A 266 -13.17 -0.64 13.25
C LYS A 266 -11.72 -1.12 13.41
N TRP A 267 -10.80 -0.53 12.65
CA TRP A 267 -9.44 -1.06 12.52
C TRP A 267 -8.38 -0.40 13.40
N PHE A 268 -8.64 0.84 13.85
CA PHE A 268 -7.69 1.63 14.64
C PHE A 268 -8.13 1.85 16.09
N SER A 269 -9.13 1.11 16.56
CA SER A 269 -9.51 1.05 17.98
C SER A 269 -9.04 -0.25 18.62
N SER A 270 -8.72 -0.18 19.92
CA SER A 270 -8.40 -1.29 20.80
C SER A 270 -8.97 -1.02 22.20
N GLU A 271 -8.77 -1.93 23.15
CA GLU A 271 -9.11 -1.70 24.56
C GLU A 271 -8.35 -0.49 25.16
N GLN A 272 -7.16 -0.18 24.62
CA GLN A 272 -6.34 0.97 25.02
C GLN A 272 -6.77 2.28 24.35
N GLY A 273 -7.85 2.26 23.57
CA GLY A 273 -8.40 3.44 22.90
C GLY A 273 -8.33 3.38 21.38
N THR A 274 -8.61 4.50 20.75
CA THR A 274 -8.58 4.66 19.28
C THR A 274 -7.39 5.52 18.91
N LEU A 275 -6.64 5.15 17.86
CA LEU A 275 -5.59 5.99 17.30
C LEU A 275 -6.20 7.34 16.88
N PRO A 276 -5.71 8.47 17.40
CA PRO A 276 -6.26 9.79 17.05
C PRO A 276 -6.11 10.08 15.56
N ILE A 277 -7.18 10.55 14.93
CA ILE A 277 -7.13 10.98 13.52
C ILE A 277 -6.25 12.23 13.42
N SER A 278 -5.14 12.13 12.69
CA SER A 278 -4.21 13.23 12.47
C SER A 278 -4.86 14.37 11.67
N ILE A 279 -4.29 15.59 11.79
CA ILE A 279 -4.72 16.75 10.99
C ILE A 279 -4.58 16.46 9.48
N PHE A 280 -3.54 15.73 9.09
CA PHE A 280 -3.30 15.34 7.70
C PHE A 280 -4.36 14.36 7.18
N MET A 281 -4.76 13.39 8.04
CA MET A 281 -5.84 12.47 7.69
C MET A 281 -7.18 13.20 7.58
N LYS A 282 -7.48 14.14 8.48
CA LYS A 282 -8.70 14.98 8.38
C LYS A 282 -8.73 15.76 7.07
N GLU A 283 -7.59 16.34 6.67
CA GLU A 283 -7.51 17.10 5.42
C GLU A 283 -7.65 16.20 4.18
N ALA A 284 -7.04 15.01 4.19
CA ALA A 284 -7.18 14.04 3.09
C ALA A 284 -8.64 13.58 2.91
N LEU A 285 -9.38 13.40 4.01
CA LEU A 285 -10.82 13.10 3.94
C LEU A 285 -11.65 14.29 3.46
N ARG A 286 -11.26 15.52 3.79
CA ARG A 286 -11.96 16.75 3.36
C ARG A 286 -11.72 17.07 1.89
N ARG A 287 -10.51 16.80 1.39
CA ARG A 287 -10.08 17.07 0.02
C ARG A 287 -9.44 15.81 -0.59
N PRO A 288 -10.25 14.85 -1.06
CA PRO A 288 -9.73 13.64 -1.68
C PRO A 288 -8.76 13.97 -2.81
N SER A 289 -7.57 13.39 -2.75
CA SER A 289 -6.47 13.57 -3.71
C SER A 289 -5.74 12.26 -3.92
N ASP A 290 -5.13 12.10 -5.09
CA ASP A 290 -4.25 10.98 -5.44
C ASP A 290 -2.82 11.42 -5.74
N ILE A 291 -2.47 12.67 -5.39
CA ILE A 291 -1.15 13.25 -5.66
C ILE A 291 -0.08 12.51 -4.85
N GLY A 292 0.91 11.94 -5.54
CA GLY A 292 2.06 11.30 -4.91
C GLY A 292 2.97 12.32 -4.23
N VAL A 293 3.41 12.00 -3.00
CA VAL A 293 4.31 12.87 -2.24
C VAL A 293 5.78 12.55 -2.52
N GLU A 294 6.63 13.58 -2.48
CA GLU A 294 8.08 13.40 -2.45
C GLU A 294 8.52 12.92 -1.06
N GLN A 295 9.42 11.95 -1.03
CA GLN A 295 10.04 11.51 0.22
C GLN A 295 11.22 12.42 0.54
N ILE A 296 11.01 13.37 1.43
CA ILE A 296 12.03 14.31 1.91
C ILE A 296 12.34 13.94 3.37
N ALA A 297 13.63 13.78 3.68
CA ALA A 297 14.08 13.63 5.07
C ALA A 297 14.02 15.02 5.74
N PHE A 298 13.28 15.12 6.85
CA PHE A 298 13.16 16.33 7.69
C PHE A 298 14.01 16.21 8.95
#